data_db81b830d305a507439e5f09e9e9ed72
#
_entry.id   db81b830d305a507439e5f09e9e9ed72
#
_cell.length_a   1.000
_cell.length_b   1.000
_cell.length_c   1.000
_cell.angle_alpha   90.00
_cell.angle_beta   90.00
_cell.angle_gamma   90.00
#
_symmetry.space_group_name_H-M   'P 1'
#
loop_
_entity.id
_entity.type
_entity.pdbx_description
1 polymer ?
#
loop_
_entity_poly.entity_id
_entity_poly.type
_entity_poly.pdbx_seq_one_letter_code
_entity_poly.pdbx_strand_id
1 'polypeptide(L)'
;MRSPRGVLGSLALLLALPIAVLTQVLFGGGSEIAIHVALAAGCGLVSLSAFDFGTPRWLAWIGCASMGAFAAIFLVQAASSLIGNASFSYFANEVLGFWPEKLLLSLITFWLIGMLLTVSRGKTRILGFVAMAIVVCVEAYVYFGLFILGSNPFLETAAVKLPYLLPFVWLIFESGKRRLRTGP
;
A
#
# COMPACT_ATOMS: atom_id res chain seq x y z
N MET A 1 -4.44 -19.13 -12.74
CA MET A 1 -4.90 -19.39 -11.33
C MET A 1 -5.32 -18.07 -10.70
N ARG A 2 -6.40 -18.03 -9.93
CA ARG A 2 -6.71 -16.86 -9.09
C ARG A 2 -5.65 -16.75 -8.01
N SER A 3 -5.23 -15.52 -7.70
CA SER A 3 -4.58 -15.26 -6.42
C SER A 3 -5.64 -14.80 -5.41
N PRO A 4 -6.29 -15.73 -4.68
CA PRO A 4 -7.26 -15.33 -3.67
C PRO A 4 -6.62 -14.44 -2.61
N ARG A 5 -5.33 -14.64 -2.35
CA ARG A 5 -4.54 -13.83 -1.42
C ARG A 5 -4.41 -12.38 -1.90
N GLY A 6 -4.15 -12.17 -3.20
CA GLY A 6 -4.07 -10.83 -3.79
C GLY A 6 -5.41 -10.10 -3.74
N VAL A 7 -6.51 -10.78 -4.03
CA VAL A 7 -7.86 -10.19 -3.92
C VAL A 7 -8.18 -9.85 -2.48
N LEU A 8 -8.02 -10.78 -1.54
CA LEU A 8 -8.32 -10.56 -0.12
C LEU A 8 -7.42 -9.48 0.49
N GLY A 9 -6.12 -9.48 0.17
CA GLY A 9 -5.19 -8.46 0.65
C GLY A 9 -5.55 -7.08 0.14
N SER A 10 -5.86 -6.95 -1.16
CA SER A 10 -6.27 -5.67 -1.75
C SER A 10 -7.60 -5.18 -1.18
N LEU A 11 -8.58 -6.06 -0.94
CA LEU A 11 -9.84 -5.71 -0.28
C LEU A 11 -9.62 -5.25 1.17
N ALA A 12 -8.74 -5.95 1.91
CA ALA A 12 -8.39 -5.55 3.28
C ALA A 12 -7.79 -4.13 3.30
N LEU A 13 -6.88 -3.82 2.37
CA LEU A 13 -6.28 -2.49 2.24
C LEU A 13 -7.30 -1.42 1.82
N LEU A 14 -8.21 -1.74 0.88
CA LEU A 14 -9.29 -0.84 0.47
C LEU A 14 -10.22 -0.45 1.61
N LEU A 15 -10.44 -1.35 2.55
CA LEU A 15 -11.27 -1.07 3.73
C LEU A 15 -10.46 -0.38 4.83
N ALA A 16 -9.25 -0.86 5.12
CA ALA A 16 -8.44 -0.37 6.22
C ALA A 16 -7.89 1.05 5.99
N LEU A 17 -7.46 1.39 4.76
CA LEU A 17 -6.87 2.70 4.47
C LEU A 17 -7.83 3.88 4.71
N PRO A 18 -9.08 3.90 4.20
CA PRO A 18 -10.02 4.96 4.50
C PRO A 18 -10.37 5.05 5.99
N ILE A 19 -10.51 3.90 6.66
CA ILE A 19 -10.78 3.87 8.10
C ILE A 19 -9.58 4.47 8.87
N ALA A 20 -8.35 4.13 8.49
CA ALA A 20 -7.14 4.68 9.10
C ALA A 20 -7.08 6.22 8.97
N VAL A 21 -7.39 6.74 7.78
CA VAL A 21 -7.45 8.20 7.56
C VAL A 21 -8.55 8.84 8.38
N LEU A 22 -9.76 8.26 8.39
CA LEU A 22 -10.90 8.81 9.14
C LEU A 22 -10.64 8.81 10.64
N THR A 23 -10.08 7.74 11.20
CA THR A 23 -9.77 7.66 12.65
C THR A 23 -8.68 8.66 13.04
N GLN A 24 -7.68 8.85 12.23
CA GLN A 24 -6.65 9.84 12.46
C GLN A 24 -7.22 11.27 12.45
N VAL A 25 -8.15 11.55 11.52
CA VAL A 25 -8.83 12.86 11.40
C VAL A 25 -9.75 13.14 12.58
N LEU A 26 -10.61 12.18 12.94
CA LEU A 26 -11.70 12.38 13.89
C LEU A 26 -11.26 12.21 15.35
N PHE A 27 -10.30 11.34 15.62
CA PHE A 27 -9.95 10.91 16.97
C PHE A 27 -8.49 11.18 17.37
N GLY A 28 -7.71 11.83 16.51
CA GLY A 28 -6.33 12.19 16.84
C GLY A 28 -5.40 11.01 17.12
N GLY A 29 -5.70 9.82 16.57
CA GLY A 29 -4.79 8.69 16.63
C GLY A 29 -4.97 7.71 17.81
N GLY A 30 -6.08 7.71 18.50
CA GLY A 30 -6.23 7.04 19.81
C GLY A 30 -6.58 5.55 19.86
N SER A 31 -6.86 4.83 18.77
CA SER A 31 -7.26 3.40 18.87
C SER A 31 -6.88 2.58 17.64
N GLU A 32 -5.61 2.61 17.25
CA GLU A 32 -5.19 2.19 15.92
C GLU A 32 -4.69 0.75 15.80
N ILE A 33 -4.64 -0.02 16.90
CA ILE A 33 -4.08 -1.38 16.88
C ILE A 33 -4.79 -2.25 15.85
N ALA A 34 -6.12 -2.25 15.85
CA ALA A 34 -6.91 -3.06 14.92
C ALA A 34 -6.67 -2.64 13.46
N ILE A 35 -6.52 -1.33 13.22
CA ILE A 35 -6.25 -0.78 11.88
C ILE A 35 -4.86 -1.17 11.41
N HIS A 36 -3.83 -1.00 12.24
CA HIS A 36 -2.47 -1.40 11.90
C HIS A 36 -2.36 -2.91 11.66
N VAL A 37 -3.05 -3.72 12.46
CA VAL A 37 -3.13 -5.18 12.23
C VAL A 37 -3.82 -5.50 10.91
N ALA A 38 -4.92 -4.82 10.58
CA ALA A 38 -5.62 -5.02 9.30
C ALA A 38 -4.76 -4.59 8.10
N LEU A 39 -4.05 -3.46 8.21
CA LEU A 39 -3.10 -2.99 7.20
C LEU A 39 -1.94 -3.98 7.03
N ALA A 40 -1.37 -4.46 8.13
CA ALA A 40 -0.32 -5.48 8.12
C ALA A 40 -0.78 -6.77 7.44
N ALA A 41 -1.98 -7.26 7.78
CA ALA A 41 -2.55 -8.45 7.17
C ALA A 41 -2.79 -8.25 5.66
N GLY A 42 -3.35 -7.10 5.25
CA GLY A 42 -3.55 -6.75 3.86
C GLY A 42 -2.24 -6.72 3.07
N CYS A 43 -1.24 -6.01 3.58
CA CYS A 43 0.10 -5.94 2.98
C CYS A 43 0.77 -7.32 2.91
N GLY A 44 0.67 -8.12 3.97
CA GLY A 44 1.21 -9.48 4.01
C GLY A 44 0.58 -10.39 2.96
N LEU A 45 -0.74 -10.36 2.79
CA LEU A 45 -1.45 -11.14 1.76
C LEU A 45 -1.06 -10.69 0.35
N VAL A 46 -0.94 -9.39 0.09
CA VAL A 46 -0.47 -8.87 -1.20
C VAL A 46 0.98 -9.27 -1.44
N SER A 47 1.86 -9.18 -0.43
CA SER A 47 3.25 -9.66 -0.50
C SER A 47 3.33 -11.11 -0.96
N LEU A 48 2.59 -12.01 -0.29
CA LEU A 48 2.55 -13.43 -0.65
C LEU A 48 1.99 -13.69 -2.05
N SER A 49 1.12 -12.81 -2.55
CA SER A 49 0.54 -12.92 -3.90
C SER A 49 1.42 -12.37 -5.01
N ALA A 50 2.52 -11.67 -4.68
CA ALA A 50 3.37 -11.01 -5.67
C ALA A 50 3.90 -12.00 -6.74
N PHE A 51 4.15 -13.24 -6.38
CA PHE A 51 4.57 -14.30 -7.29
C PHE A 51 3.45 -14.89 -8.15
N ASP A 52 2.19 -14.71 -7.75
CA ASP A 52 1.03 -15.25 -8.47
C ASP A 52 0.66 -14.41 -9.71
N PHE A 53 1.15 -13.18 -9.81
CA PHE A 53 0.82 -12.26 -10.92
C PHE A 53 1.53 -12.59 -12.24
N GLY A 54 2.51 -13.51 -12.23
CA GLY A 54 3.25 -13.93 -13.44
C GLY A 54 4.15 -12.84 -14.00
N THR A 55 4.59 -11.95 -13.14
CA THR A 55 5.66 -10.97 -13.39
C THR A 55 7.02 -11.66 -13.45
N PRO A 56 8.06 -11.04 -14.04
CA PRO A 56 9.42 -11.52 -13.89
C PRO A 56 9.78 -11.72 -12.41
N ARG A 57 10.53 -12.77 -12.09
CA ARG A 57 10.83 -13.15 -10.70
C ARG A 57 11.45 -12.02 -9.89
N TRP A 58 12.37 -11.25 -10.47
CA TRP A 58 13.00 -10.12 -9.79
C TRP A 58 11.98 -9.05 -9.39
N LEU A 59 10.99 -8.79 -10.25
CA LEU A 59 9.92 -7.82 -9.96
C LEU A 59 8.97 -8.35 -8.88
N ALA A 60 8.65 -9.66 -8.91
CA ALA A 60 7.87 -10.30 -7.86
C ALA A 60 8.57 -10.23 -6.51
N TRP A 61 9.91 -10.38 -6.46
CA TRP A 61 10.69 -10.19 -5.23
C TRP A 61 10.63 -8.77 -4.70
N ILE A 62 10.70 -7.75 -5.56
CA ILE A 62 10.54 -6.34 -5.14
C ILE A 62 9.16 -6.15 -4.49
N GLY A 63 8.09 -6.61 -5.14
CA GLY A 63 6.74 -6.52 -4.58
C GLY A 63 6.58 -7.28 -3.27
N CYS A 64 7.11 -8.50 -3.20
CA CYS A 64 7.08 -9.31 -1.98
C CYS A 64 7.84 -8.62 -0.84
N ALA A 65 9.07 -8.17 -1.08
CA ALA A 65 9.90 -7.57 -0.06
C ALA A 65 9.34 -6.22 0.42
N SER A 66 8.93 -5.33 -0.51
CA SER A 66 8.40 -4.02 -0.14
C SER A 66 7.08 -4.11 0.62
N MET A 67 6.13 -4.93 0.15
CA MET A 67 4.86 -5.12 0.85
C MET A 67 5.03 -5.87 2.17
N GLY A 68 5.96 -6.84 2.25
CA GLY A 68 6.30 -7.54 3.49
C GLY A 68 6.95 -6.61 4.53
N ALA A 69 7.88 -5.77 4.11
CA ALA A 69 8.49 -4.75 4.98
C ALA A 69 7.45 -3.72 5.47
N PHE A 70 6.53 -3.33 4.59
CA PHE A 70 5.44 -2.42 4.96
C PHE A 70 4.50 -3.06 5.99
N ALA A 71 4.19 -4.36 5.83
CA ALA A 71 3.44 -5.13 6.83
C ALA A 71 4.17 -5.17 8.19
N ALA A 72 5.50 -5.33 8.18
CA ALA A 72 6.30 -5.33 9.40
C ALA A 72 6.27 -3.96 10.10
N ILE A 73 6.33 -2.85 9.37
CA ILE A 73 6.19 -1.50 9.96
C ILE A 73 4.84 -1.37 10.67
N PHE A 74 3.73 -1.77 10.04
CA PHE A 74 2.42 -1.71 10.68
C PHE A 74 2.32 -2.59 11.93
N LEU A 75 2.96 -3.76 11.94
CA LEU A 75 3.02 -4.60 13.15
C LEU A 75 3.82 -3.94 14.27
N VAL A 76 4.93 -3.26 13.96
CA VAL A 76 5.72 -2.51 14.94
C VAL A 76 4.91 -1.33 15.48
N GLN A 77 4.16 -0.62 14.63
CA GLN A 77 3.26 0.45 15.06
C GLN A 77 2.13 -0.07 15.96
N ALA A 78 1.50 -1.19 15.60
CA ALA A 78 0.51 -1.85 16.46
C ALA A 78 1.10 -2.25 17.82
N ALA A 79 2.30 -2.84 17.83
CA ALA A 79 3.00 -3.23 19.06
C ALA A 79 3.36 -2.01 19.91
N SER A 80 3.76 -0.88 19.29
CA SER A 80 4.08 0.34 20.02
C SER A 80 2.87 0.92 20.76
N SER A 81 1.70 0.85 20.13
CA SER A 81 0.44 1.27 20.74
C SER A 81 0.03 0.36 21.93
N LEU A 82 0.38 -0.93 21.87
CA LEU A 82 0.12 -1.88 22.99
C LEU A 82 1.07 -1.69 24.17
N ILE A 83 2.35 -1.43 23.89
CA ILE A 83 3.39 -1.32 24.92
C ILE A 83 3.28 0.02 25.68
N GLY A 84 2.79 1.07 25.02
CA GLY A 84 2.61 2.39 25.62
C GLY A 84 3.91 3.10 26.04
N ASN A 85 5.08 2.65 25.54
CA ASN A 85 6.36 3.27 25.81
C ASN A 85 6.61 4.43 24.86
N ALA A 86 6.79 5.65 25.39
CA ALA A 86 6.93 6.87 24.59
C ALA A 86 8.12 6.82 23.62
N SER A 87 9.28 6.30 24.03
CA SER A 87 10.46 6.18 23.17
C SER A 87 10.24 5.17 22.05
N PHE A 88 9.55 4.06 22.33
CA PHE A 88 9.23 3.06 21.32
C PHE A 88 8.15 3.56 20.35
N SER A 89 7.16 4.30 20.84
CA SER A 89 6.14 4.94 19.99
C SER A 89 6.76 5.99 19.07
N TYR A 90 7.69 6.80 19.57
CA TYR A 90 8.45 7.73 18.75
C TYR A 90 9.23 7.02 17.64
N PHE A 91 9.97 5.96 17.99
CA PHE A 91 10.70 5.16 16.99
C PHE A 91 9.77 4.56 15.95
N ALA A 92 8.66 3.94 16.36
CA ALA A 92 7.73 3.27 15.46
C ALA A 92 7.02 4.24 14.50
N ASN A 93 6.59 5.39 14.98
CA ASN A 93 5.77 6.32 14.21
C ASN A 93 6.59 7.39 13.49
N GLU A 94 7.62 7.96 14.14
CA GLU A 94 8.40 9.04 13.55
C GLU A 94 9.61 8.52 12.76
N VAL A 95 10.35 7.54 13.29
CA VAL A 95 11.55 7.05 12.61
C VAL A 95 11.18 6.08 11.49
N LEU A 96 10.36 5.05 11.77
CA LEU A 96 9.95 4.07 10.77
C LEU A 96 8.86 4.61 9.83
N GLY A 97 7.94 5.44 10.34
CA GLY A 97 6.84 6.01 9.58
C GLY A 97 7.24 7.14 8.63
N PHE A 98 8.45 7.68 8.71
CA PHE A 98 8.86 8.79 7.84
C PHE A 98 9.64 8.32 6.61
N TRP A 99 10.96 8.17 6.72
CA TRP A 99 11.79 7.79 5.57
C TRP A 99 11.60 6.36 5.07
N PRO A 100 11.57 5.34 5.95
CA PRO A 100 11.36 3.97 5.51
C PRO A 100 9.99 3.78 4.83
N GLU A 101 8.93 4.37 5.35
CA GLU A 101 7.60 4.31 4.74
C GLU A 101 7.61 4.89 3.33
N LYS A 102 8.19 6.08 3.12
CA LYS A 102 8.27 6.73 1.80
C LYS A 102 9.09 5.92 0.80
N LEU A 103 10.24 5.38 1.23
CA LEU A 103 11.06 4.53 0.38
C LEU A 103 10.30 3.27 -0.04
N LEU A 104 9.59 2.63 0.89
CA LEU A 104 8.80 1.44 0.59
C LEU A 104 7.63 1.75 -0.34
N LEU A 105 6.95 2.88 -0.17
CA LEU A 105 5.89 3.33 -1.08
C LEU A 105 6.43 3.51 -2.51
N SER A 106 7.60 4.12 -2.67
CA SER A 106 8.23 4.27 -3.99
C SER A 106 8.60 2.92 -4.59
N LEU A 107 9.07 1.95 -3.81
CA LEU A 107 9.33 0.58 -4.28
C LEU A 107 8.04 -0.15 -4.67
N ILE A 108 6.95 0.03 -3.91
CA ILE A 108 5.64 -0.50 -4.24
C ILE A 108 5.12 0.10 -5.54
N THR A 109 5.23 1.42 -5.70
CA THR A 109 4.88 2.13 -6.93
C THR A 109 5.65 1.59 -8.13
N PHE A 110 6.96 1.43 -7.99
CA PHE A 110 7.80 0.82 -9.02
C PHE A 110 7.36 -0.61 -9.38
N TRP A 111 7.08 -1.43 -8.40
CA TRP A 111 6.56 -2.78 -8.61
C TRP A 111 5.21 -2.78 -9.33
N LEU A 112 4.28 -1.92 -8.93
CA LEU A 112 2.95 -1.80 -9.56
C LEU A 112 3.05 -1.33 -11.02
N ILE A 113 3.94 -0.38 -11.32
CA ILE A 113 4.23 0.06 -12.70
C ILE A 113 4.82 -1.11 -13.50
N GLY A 114 5.77 -1.83 -12.94
CA GLY A 114 6.35 -3.01 -13.59
C GLY A 114 5.30 -4.08 -13.89
N MET A 115 4.37 -4.35 -12.97
CA MET A 115 3.23 -5.22 -13.19
C MET A 115 2.31 -4.72 -14.31
N LEU A 116 2.01 -3.43 -14.29
CA LEU A 116 1.17 -2.81 -15.31
C LEU A 116 1.74 -2.97 -16.72
N LEU A 117 3.05 -2.80 -16.86
CA LEU A 117 3.74 -2.91 -18.14
C LEU A 117 3.86 -4.36 -18.64
N THR A 118 4.07 -5.31 -17.72
CA THR A 118 4.38 -6.71 -18.07
C THR A 118 3.15 -7.61 -18.14
N VAL A 119 2.16 -7.40 -17.29
CA VAL A 119 1.04 -8.34 -17.09
C VAL A 119 -0.27 -7.81 -17.61
N SER A 120 -0.53 -6.51 -17.43
CA SER A 120 -1.84 -5.93 -17.72
C SER A 120 -2.10 -5.77 -19.21
N ARG A 121 -3.31 -6.09 -19.66
CA ARG A 121 -3.74 -5.99 -21.07
C ARG A 121 -5.18 -5.49 -21.19
N GLY A 122 -5.48 -4.79 -22.29
CA GLY A 122 -6.81 -4.31 -22.60
C GLY A 122 -7.30 -3.20 -21.65
N LYS A 123 -8.60 -3.14 -21.38
CA LYS A 123 -9.23 -2.04 -20.61
C LYS A 123 -8.67 -1.86 -19.20
N THR A 124 -8.26 -2.95 -18.52
CA THR A 124 -7.65 -2.83 -17.17
C THR A 124 -6.27 -2.21 -17.21
N ARG A 125 -5.55 -2.28 -18.35
CA ARG A 125 -4.29 -1.58 -18.52
C ARG A 125 -4.49 -0.06 -18.48
N ILE A 126 -5.57 0.45 -19.12
CA ILE A 126 -5.91 1.87 -19.07
C ILE A 126 -6.21 2.30 -17.64
N LEU A 127 -7.05 1.52 -16.93
CA LEU A 127 -7.35 1.78 -15.51
C LEU A 127 -6.07 1.80 -14.66
N GLY A 128 -5.17 0.84 -14.88
CA GLY A 128 -3.88 0.79 -14.20
C GLY A 128 -3.01 2.02 -14.49
N PHE A 129 -2.93 2.48 -15.74
CA PHE A 129 -2.19 3.69 -16.11
C PHE A 129 -2.75 4.93 -15.41
N VAL A 130 -4.07 5.11 -15.41
CA VAL A 130 -4.72 6.23 -14.71
C VAL A 130 -4.43 6.17 -13.20
N ALA A 131 -4.59 4.99 -12.60
CA ALA A 131 -4.30 4.80 -11.19
C ALA A 131 -2.83 5.13 -10.83
N MET A 132 -1.88 4.64 -11.63
CA MET A 132 -0.47 4.88 -11.39
C MET A 132 -0.05 6.32 -11.69
N ALA A 133 -0.62 6.95 -12.71
CA ALA A 133 -0.37 8.37 -12.98
C ALA A 133 -0.80 9.25 -11.80
N ILE A 134 -1.96 8.98 -11.21
CA ILE A 134 -2.43 9.70 -10.01
C ILE A 134 -1.46 9.49 -8.84
N VAL A 135 -1.04 8.26 -8.56
CA VAL A 135 -0.10 7.96 -7.48
C VAL A 135 1.22 8.70 -7.68
N VAL A 136 1.81 8.60 -8.88
CA VAL A 136 3.09 9.27 -9.19
C VAL A 136 2.98 10.79 -9.07
N CYS A 137 1.89 11.38 -9.58
CA CYS A 137 1.66 12.83 -9.45
C CYS A 137 1.54 13.26 -7.99
N VAL A 138 0.84 12.48 -7.17
CA VAL A 138 0.67 12.79 -5.74
C VAL A 138 1.98 12.56 -4.99
N GLU A 139 2.71 11.48 -5.24
CA GLU A 139 4.05 11.28 -4.66
C GLU A 139 4.98 12.45 -5.02
N ALA A 140 5.03 12.83 -6.29
CA ALA A 140 5.81 13.98 -6.72
C ALA A 140 5.40 15.27 -6.01
N TYR A 141 4.09 15.53 -5.90
CA TYR A 141 3.57 16.67 -5.16
C TYR A 141 3.98 16.64 -3.68
N VAL A 142 3.87 15.49 -3.01
CA VAL A 142 4.26 15.34 -1.61
C VAL A 142 5.76 15.54 -1.43
N TYR A 143 6.61 14.93 -2.28
CA TYR A 143 8.05 15.12 -2.21
C TYR A 143 8.49 16.56 -2.47
N PHE A 144 7.91 17.23 -3.48
CA PHE A 144 8.23 18.63 -3.77
C PHE A 144 7.53 19.61 -2.84
N GLY A 145 6.29 19.34 -2.45
CA GLY A 145 5.49 20.20 -1.58
C GLY A 145 6.06 20.29 -0.16
N LEU A 146 6.56 19.18 0.39
CA LEU A 146 7.24 19.15 1.68
C LEU A 146 8.49 20.05 1.72
N PHE A 147 9.21 20.15 0.58
CA PHE A 147 10.38 21.01 0.47
C PHE A 147 10.03 22.51 0.36
N ILE A 148 8.86 22.86 -0.19
CA ILE A 148 8.52 24.24 -0.58
C ILE A 148 7.49 24.88 0.35
N LEU A 149 6.51 24.11 0.85
CA LEU A 149 5.31 24.65 1.51
C LEU A 149 5.23 24.42 3.02
N GLY A 150 6.15 23.66 3.59
CA GLY A 150 6.07 23.22 4.98
C GLY A 150 5.02 22.11 5.19
N SER A 151 5.18 21.32 6.24
CA SER A 151 4.38 20.14 6.48
C SER A 151 3.03 20.45 7.13
N ASN A 152 1.94 20.01 6.51
CA ASN A 152 0.67 19.81 7.20
C ASN A 152 0.46 18.31 7.38
N PRO A 153 0.62 17.75 8.60
CA PRO A 153 0.59 16.29 8.83
C PRO A 153 -0.70 15.63 8.36
N PHE A 154 -1.80 16.36 8.39
CA PHE A 154 -3.10 15.88 7.94
C PHE A 154 -3.16 15.71 6.41
N LEU A 155 -2.77 16.74 5.67
CA LEU A 155 -2.74 16.69 4.21
C LEU A 155 -1.73 15.65 3.71
N GLU A 156 -0.59 15.50 4.41
CA GLU A 156 0.40 14.48 4.08
C GLU A 156 -0.16 13.07 4.21
N THR A 157 -0.78 12.74 5.34
CA THR A 157 -1.30 11.39 5.57
C THR A 157 -2.41 11.04 4.59
N ALA A 158 -3.37 11.93 4.37
CA ALA A 158 -4.46 11.69 3.44
C ALA A 158 -3.97 11.69 1.98
N ALA A 159 -3.13 12.64 1.59
CA ALA A 159 -2.61 12.76 0.24
C ALA A 159 -1.70 11.58 -0.15
N VAL A 160 -0.92 11.03 0.80
CA VAL A 160 -0.05 9.88 0.52
C VAL A 160 -0.82 8.57 0.46
N LYS A 161 -1.77 8.34 1.37
CA LYS A 161 -2.41 7.02 1.52
C LYS A 161 -3.62 6.81 0.60
N LEU A 162 -4.46 7.82 0.39
CA LEU A 162 -5.69 7.68 -0.41
C LEU A 162 -5.46 7.34 -1.89
N PRO A 163 -4.46 7.90 -2.61
CA PRO A 163 -4.21 7.56 -4.00
C PRO A 163 -3.91 6.07 -4.23
N TYR A 164 -3.34 5.38 -3.23
CA TYR A 164 -3.07 3.94 -3.32
C TYR A 164 -4.33 3.07 -3.35
N LEU A 165 -5.50 3.61 -3.02
CA LEU A 165 -6.77 2.89 -3.19
C LEU A 165 -7.00 2.49 -4.66
N LEU A 166 -6.66 3.35 -5.61
CA LEU A 166 -6.86 3.09 -7.03
C LEU A 166 -6.03 1.91 -7.56
N PRO A 167 -4.72 1.81 -7.27
CA PRO A 167 -3.93 0.61 -7.57
C PRO A 167 -4.49 -0.67 -6.96
N PHE A 168 -5.01 -0.64 -5.73
CA PHE A 168 -5.61 -1.83 -5.11
C PHE A 168 -6.92 -2.23 -5.78
N VAL A 169 -7.75 -1.27 -6.20
CA VAL A 169 -8.92 -1.55 -7.05
C VAL A 169 -8.48 -2.22 -8.35
N TRP A 170 -7.47 -1.66 -9.02
CA TRP A 170 -6.92 -2.24 -10.24
C TRP A 170 -6.37 -3.67 -10.01
N LEU A 171 -5.65 -3.93 -8.91
CA LEU A 171 -5.15 -5.26 -8.55
C LEU A 171 -6.27 -6.29 -8.38
N ILE A 172 -7.43 -5.91 -7.82
CA ILE A 172 -8.60 -6.79 -7.72
C ILE A 172 -9.08 -7.20 -9.10
N PHE A 173 -9.23 -6.23 -10.01
CA PHE A 173 -9.64 -6.51 -11.39
C PHE A 173 -8.64 -7.37 -12.15
N GLU A 174 -7.33 -7.10 -11.99
CA GLU A 174 -6.28 -7.89 -12.63
C GLU A 174 -6.22 -9.32 -12.08
N SER A 175 -6.37 -9.49 -10.77
CA SER A 175 -6.44 -10.80 -10.10
C SER A 175 -7.68 -11.60 -10.53
N GLY A 176 -8.80 -10.93 -10.80
CA GLY A 176 -10.05 -11.55 -11.24
C GLY A 176 -10.04 -12.08 -12.67
N LYS A 177 -9.34 -11.40 -13.59
CA LYS A 177 -9.32 -11.74 -15.03
C LYS A 177 -8.72 -13.10 -15.37
N ARG A 178 -7.79 -13.60 -14.58
CA ARG A 178 -7.10 -14.86 -14.86
C ARG A 178 -8.02 -16.10 -14.83
N ARG A 179 -9.23 -15.96 -14.28
CA ARG A 179 -10.22 -17.05 -14.28
C ARG A 179 -10.80 -17.36 -15.67
N LEU A 180 -10.86 -16.37 -16.55
CA LEU A 180 -11.53 -16.51 -17.85
C LEU A 180 -10.63 -17.14 -18.94
N ARG A 181 -9.32 -17.28 -18.68
CA ARG A 181 -8.36 -17.82 -19.66
C ARG A 181 -8.00 -19.30 -19.48
N THR A 182 -8.42 -19.92 -18.40
CA THR A 182 -8.16 -21.33 -18.09
C THR A 182 -9.43 -22.19 -18.13
N GLY A 183 -10.45 -21.75 -18.82
CA GLY A 183 -11.55 -22.63 -19.26
C GLY A 183 -11.04 -23.63 -20.31
N PRO A 184 -11.54 -24.89 -20.30
CA PRO A 184 -11.12 -25.95 -21.18
C PRO A 184 -11.30 -25.59 -22.64
#